data_8fe261004ec44e0f2ba3cc75899a084a
#
_entry.id   8fe261004ec44e0f2ba3cc75899a084a
#
_cell.length_a   1.000
_cell.length_b   1.000
_cell.length_c   1.000
_cell.angle_alpha   90.00
_cell.angle_beta   90.00
_cell.angle_gamma   90.00
#
_symmetry.space_group_name_H-M   'P 1'
#
loop_
_entity.id
_entity.type
_entity.pdbx_description
1 polymer ?
#
loop_
_entity_poly.entity_id
_entity_poly.type
_entity_poly.pdbx_seq_one_letter_code
_entity_poly.pdbx_strand_id
1 'polypeptide(L)'
;TLNELLQAARRGVKVRVLLDQLFSVDNIRLLARLAQAHVNFELRLYNPTFGEAKTGPVDFFLGAVCCFTRFNQRMHNKLLLVDGRVGITGGRNYQNRYFDWDPGFNYRDRDILVAGPVAERMRESFEEFWGHRKTVPVAALRDVRRWIGPKAAAAPLDAPRLSRAAQILELTRQAEDAATLDARLLQ
;
A
#
# COMPACT_ATOMS: atom_id res chain seq x y z
N THR A 1 2.92 7.92 4.90
CA THR A 1 1.86 6.90 5.16
C THR A 1 2.47 5.53 5.52
N LEU A 2 3.31 4.92 4.67
CA LEU A 2 3.84 3.58 4.93
C LEU A 2 4.69 3.52 6.21
N ASN A 3 5.49 4.54 6.46
CA ASN A 3 6.26 4.69 7.69
C ASN A 3 5.33 4.74 8.92
N GLU A 4 4.26 5.50 8.88
CA GLU A 4 3.29 5.61 9.98
C GLU A 4 2.62 4.28 10.29
N LEU A 5 2.27 3.51 9.26
CA LEU A 5 1.73 2.16 9.43
C LEU A 5 2.74 1.21 10.10
N LEU A 6 4.02 1.29 9.71
CA LEU A 6 5.08 0.52 10.36
C LEU A 6 5.32 0.95 11.81
N GLN A 7 5.31 2.25 12.10
CA GLN A 7 5.39 2.76 13.47
C GLN A 7 4.20 2.31 14.31
N ALA A 8 2.99 2.30 13.74
CA ALA A 8 1.82 1.75 14.41
C ALA A 8 2.00 0.26 14.74
N ALA A 9 2.49 -0.54 13.77
CA ALA A 9 2.77 -1.95 14.00
C ALA A 9 3.79 -2.18 15.13
N ARG A 10 4.84 -1.34 15.21
CA ARG A 10 5.83 -1.37 16.29
C ARG A 10 5.25 -1.03 17.66
N ARG A 11 4.21 -0.20 17.70
CA ARG A 11 3.47 0.10 18.94
C ARG A 11 2.45 -0.98 19.33
N GLY A 12 2.37 -2.09 18.58
CA GLY A 12 1.47 -3.20 18.87
C GLY A 12 0.16 -3.22 18.07
N VAL A 13 -0.06 -2.24 17.18
CA VAL A 13 -1.25 -2.22 16.31
C VAL A 13 -1.12 -3.29 15.24
N LYS A 14 -2.16 -4.08 15.04
CA LYS A 14 -2.24 -5.03 13.91
C LYS A 14 -2.55 -4.27 12.63
N VAL A 15 -1.57 -4.16 11.75
CA VAL A 15 -1.68 -3.48 10.45
C VAL A 15 -1.81 -4.51 9.34
N ARG A 16 -2.89 -4.41 8.58
CA ARG A 16 -3.15 -5.26 7.43
C ARG A 16 -3.25 -4.40 6.18
N VAL A 17 -2.41 -4.68 5.20
CA VAL A 17 -2.36 -3.94 3.93
C VAL A 17 -2.70 -4.89 2.79
N LEU A 18 -3.71 -4.54 2.01
CA LEU A 18 -4.11 -5.26 0.82
C LEU A 18 -3.94 -4.37 -0.40
N LEU A 19 -3.15 -4.83 -1.36
CA LEU A 19 -2.89 -4.11 -2.61
C LEU A 19 -3.40 -4.93 -3.80
N ASP A 20 -3.85 -4.26 -4.85
CA ASP A 20 -3.99 -4.89 -6.16
C ASP A 20 -2.62 -5.01 -6.81
N GLN A 21 -2.37 -6.12 -7.52
CA GLN A 21 -1.08 -6.34 -8.17
C GLN A 21 -0.81 -5.33 -9.29
N LEU A 22 -1.83 -5.05 -10.11
CA LEU A 22 -1.65 -4.29 -11.33
C LEU A 22 -1.37 -2.81 -11.00
N PHE A 23 -0.26 -2.28 -11.52
CA PHE A 23 0.20 -0.89 -11.31
C PHE A 23 0.60 -0.50 -9.87
N SER A 24 0.53 -1.43 -8.91
CA SER A 24 0.85 -1.12 -7.51
C SER A 24 2.27 -1.52 -7.10
N VAL A 25 2.96 -2.33 -7.92
CA VAL A 25 4.21 -2.96 -7.52
C VAL A 25 5.35 -2.66 -8.48
N ASP A 26 6.16 -1.67 -8.12
CA ASP A 26 7.39 -1.36 -8.87
C ASP A 26 8.65 -1.94 -8.21
N ASN A 27 8.64 -2.15 -6.90
CA ASN A 27 9.83 -2.49 -6.11
C ASN A 27 9.65 -3.77 -5.29
N ILE A 28 10.06 -4.89 -5.87
CA ILE A 28 10.00 -6.21 -5.23
C ILE A 28 10.83 -6.26 -3.93
N ARG A 29 12.00 -5.61 -3.91
CA ARG A 29 12.85 -5.58 -2.70
C ARG A 29 12.16 -4.85 -1.54
N LEU A 30 11.44 -3.77 -1.85
CA LEU A 30 10.65 -3.06 -0.84
C LEU A 30 9.54 -3.97 -0.31
N LEU A 31 8.81 -4.67 -1.17
CA LEU A 31 7.79 -5.63 -0.72
C LEU A 31 8.37 -6.73 0.18
N ALA A 32 9.52 -7.29 -0.19
CA ALA A 32 10.19 -8.30 0.63
C ALA A 32 10.58 -7.78 2.01
N ARG A 33 11.05 -6.52 2.09
CA ARG A 33 11.37 -5.87 3.36
C ARG A 33 10.12 -5.57 4.19
N LEU A 34 9.06 -5.10 3.56
CA LEU A 34 7.78 -4.86 4.24
C LEU A 34 7.18 -6.14 4.79
N ALA A 35 7.25 -7.24 4.03
CA ALA A 35 6.77 -8.54 4.46
C ALA A 35 7.51 -9.10 5.70
N GLN A 36 8.69 -8.58 6.01
CA GLN A 36 9.51 -8.99 7.16
C GLN A 36 9.65 -7.88 8.22
N ALA A 37 9.01 -6.73 8.01
CA ALA A 37 9.30 -5.53 8.80
C ALA A 37 8.86 -5.65 10.26
N HIS A 38 7.73 -6.29 10.53
CA HIS A 38 7.21 -6.49 11.88
C HIS A 38 6.13 -7.58 11.91
N VAL A 39 6.03 -8.33 13.02
CA VAL A 39 5.03 -9.39 13.22
C VAL A 39 3.58 -8.87 13.15
N ASN A 40 3.35 -7.63 13.52
CA ASN A 40 2.04 -6.97 13.46
C ASN A 40 1.76 -6.28 12.11
N PHE A 41 2.64 -6.43 11.10
CA PHE A 41 2.46 -5.84 9.78
C PHE A 41 2.32 -6.95 8.74
N GLU A 42 1.12 -7.10 8.20
CA GLU A 42 0.83 -8.11 7.18
C GLU A 42 0.47 -7.45 5.86
N LEU A 43 1.14 -7.89 4.80
CA LEU A 43 0.95 -7.39 3.44
C LEU A 43 0.51 -8.52 2.52
N ARG A 44 -0.62 -8.33 1.84
CA ARG A 44 -1.15 -9.25 0.83
C ARG A 44 -1.37 -8.57 -0.51
N LEU A 45 -1.29 -9.34 -1.58
CA LEU A 45 -1.70 -8.92 -2.92
C LEU A 45 -2.97 -9.64 -3.35
N TYR A 46 -3.92 -8.88 -3.90
CA TYR A 46 -5.11 -9.43 -4.53
C TYR A 46 -4.82 -9.79 -5.97
N ASN A 47 -5.23 -10.99 -6.37
CA ASN A 47 -5.16 -11.56 -7.72
C ASN A 47 -3.77 -11.44 -8.38
N PRO A 48 -2.67 -11.89 -7.72
CA PRO A 48 -1.36 -11.91 -8.34
C PRO A 48 -1.35 -12.87 -9.52
N THR A 49 -0.96 -12.35 -10.70
CA THR A 49 -0.90 -13.12 -11.93
C THR A 49 0.38 -13.97 -11.90
N PHE A 50 0.28 -15.24 -12.34
CA PHE A 50 1.39 -16.18 -12.42
C PHE A 50 2.17 -16.40 -11.11
N GLY A 51 1.61 -16.03 -9.94
CA GLY A 51 2.24 -16.21 -8.62
C GLY A 51 3.43 -15.28 -8.38
N GLU A 52 3.48 -14.15 -9.04
CA GLU A 52 4.49 -13.10 -8.91
C GLU A 52 3.87 -11.76 -8.51
N ALA A 53 4.63 -10.94 -7.79
CA ALA A 53 4.17 -9.61 -7.39
C ALA A 53 4.23 -8.63 -8.55
N LYS A 54 5.26 -8.72 -9.40
CA LYS A 54 5.45 -7.85 -10.56
C LYS A 54 4.97 -8.56 -11.83
N THR A 55 4.13 -7.89 -12.59
CA THR A 55 3.72 -8.35 -13.93
C THR A 55 4.72 -7.84 -14.95
N GLY A 56 5.44 -8.75 -15.62
CA GLY A 56 6.29 -8.42 -16.76
C GLY A 56 5.48 -8.10 -18.03
N PRO A 57 6.09 -7.48 -19.06
CA PRO A 57 5.40 -7.22 -20.33
C PRO A 57 4.88 -8.50 -21.01
N VAL A 58 5.65 -9.58 -20.93
CA VAL A 58 5.26 -10.89 -21.48
C VAL A 58 4.10 -11.49 -20.69
N ASP A 59 4.16 -11.42 -19.34
CA ASP A 59 3.09 -11.91 -18.48
C ASP A 59 1.80 -11.10 -18.67
N PHE A 60 1.94 -9.79 -18.90
CA PHE A 60 0.81 -8.91 -19.21
C PHE A 60 0.14 -9.35 -20.52
N PHE A 61 0.93 -9.56 -21.58
CA PHE A 61 0.42 -10.01 -22.87
C PHE A 61 -0.22 -11.41 -22.77
N LEU A 62 0.45 -12.36 -22.13
CA LEU A 62 -0.11 -13.69 -21.90
C LEU A 62 -1.40 -13.63 -21.08
N GLY A 63 -1.43 -12.85 -20.01
CA GLY A 63 -2.62 -12.69 -19.17
C GLY A 63 -3.79 -12.08 -19.93
N ALA A 64 -3.53 -11.13 -20.82
CA ALA A 64 -4.55 -10.50 -21.65
C ALA A 64 -5.11 -11.45 -22.72
N VAL A 65 -4.28 -12.32 -23.29
CA VAL A 65 -4.69 -13.23 -24.37
C VAL A 65 -5.29 -14.52 -23.83
N CYS A 66 -4.60 -15.21 -22.92
CA CYS A 66 -5.06 -16.54 -22.46
C CYS A 66 -6.13 -16.50 -21.37
N CYS A 67 -6.12 -15.47 -20.54
CA CYS A 67 -6.81 -15.51 -19.27
C CYS A 67 -7.47 -14.16 -18.93
N PHE A 68 -7.96 -13.45 -19.92
CA PHE A 68 -8.49 -12.07 -19.82
C PHE A 68 -9.47 -11.87 -18.66
N THR A 69 -10.44 -12.76 -18.51
CA THR A 69 -11.46 -12.65 -17.45
C THR A 69 -10.83 -12.69 -16.05
N ARG A 70 -9.86 -13.58 -15.85
CA ARG A 70 -9.14 -13.69 -14.58
C ARG A 70 -8.18 -12.52 -14.38
N PHE A 71 -7.49 -12.13 -15.44
CA PHE A 71 -6.54 -11.03 -15.43
C PHE A 71 -7.24 -9.69 -15.16
N ASN A 72 -8.44 -9.49 -15.69
CA ASN A 72 -9.22 -8.25 -15.57
C ASN A 72 -10.02 -8.13 -14.25
N GLN A 73 -10.03 -9.18 -13.41
CA GLN A 73 -10.66 -9.08 -12.09
C GLN A 73 -9.75 -8.33 -11.13
N ARG A 74 -9.99 -7.04 -10.95
CA ARG A 74 -9.17 -6.12 -10.14
C ARG A 74 -9.93 -5.57 -8.94
N MET A 75 -9.18 -5.28 -7.90
CA MET A 75 -9.66 -4.57 -6.72
C MET A 75 -9.38 -3.08 -6.92
N HIS A 76 -10.42 -2.26 -6.89
CA HIS A 76 -10.26 -0.81 -7.08
C HIS A 76 -10.65 0.01 -5.83
N ASN A 77 -10.91 -0.66 -4.73
CA ASN A 77 -11.29 -0.05 -3.47
C ASN A 77 -10.11 0.73 -2.87
N LYS A 78 -10.38 1.97 -2.45
CA LYS A 78 -9.47 2.80 -1.67
C LYS A 78 -10.08 2.93 -0.30
N LEU A 79 -9.51 2.25 0.67
CA LEU A 79 -10.11 2.08 1.99
C LEU A 79 -9.04 2.14 3.06
N LEU A 80 -9.26 2.95 4.08
CA LEU A 80 -8.55 2.92 5.34
C LEU A 80 -9.57 2.64 6.45
N LEU A 81 -9.33 1.65 7.26
CA LEU A 81 -10.18 1.26 8.38
C LEU A 81 -9.39 1.28 9.68
N VAL A 82 -10.00 1.81 10.72
CA VAL A 82 -9.47 1.79 12.08
C VAL A 82 -10.48 1.08 12.98
N ASP A 83 -10.09 -0.09 13.50
CA ASP A 83 -10.85 -0.94 14.43
C ASP A 83 -12.27 -1.29 13.99
N GLY A 84 -12.56 -1.19 12.68
CA GLY A 84 -13.91 -1.39 12.13
C GLY A 84 -14.94 -0.35 12.57
N ARG A 85 -14.50 0.71 13.23
CA ARG A 85 -15.37 1.77 13.78
C ARG A 85 -15.31 3.06 12.99
N VAL A 86 -14.17 3.32 12.37
CA VAL A 86 -13.94 4.49 11.51
C VAL A 86 -13.37 4.01 10.19
N GLY A 87 -13.89 4.57 9.10
CA GLY A 87 -13.43 4.28 7.75
C GLY A 87 -13.25 5.55 6.94
N ILE A 88 -12.26 5.53 6.05
CA ILE A 88 -12.08 6.55 5.02
C ILE A 88 -12.10 5.84 3.68
N THR A 89 -12.89 6.35 2.74
CA THR A 89 -12.96 5.85 1.37
C THR A 89 -13.18 7.00 0.39
N GLY A 90 -12.76 6.80 -0.85
CA GLY A 90 -12.88 7.80 -1.92
C GLY A 90 -12.28 7.32 -3.23
N GLY A 91 -12.00 8.23 -4.13
CA GLY A 91 -11.31 7.96 -5.38
C GLY A 91 -9.79 8.05 -5.29
N ARG A 92 -9.24 8.60 -4.21
CA ARG A 92 -7.83 8.90 -4.01
C ARG A 92 -6.94 7.65 -3.98
N ASN A 93 -6.03 7.54 -4.92
CA ASN A 93 -4.97 6.54 -4.86
C ASN A 93 -3.84 7.01 -3.92
N TYR A 94 -3.14 6.07 -3.29
CA TYR A 94 -1.98 6.37 -2.44
C TYR A 94 -0.71 6.64 -3.29
N GLN A 95 -0.78 7.69 -4.12
CA GLN A 95 0.30 8.16 -5.01
C GLN A 95 0.50 9.67 -4.80
N ASN A 96 1.73 10.15 -5.00
CA ASN A 96 2.09 11.56 -4.78
C ASN A 96 1.15 12.55 -5.47
N ARG A 97 0.68 12.22 -6.68
CA ARG A 97 -0.24 13.07 -7.47
C ARG A 97 -1.61 13.30 -6.85
N TYR A 98 -1.99 12.49 -5.87
CA TYR A 98 -3.26 12.65 -5.15
C TYR A 98 -3.11 13.41 -3.83
N PHE A 99 -1.87 13.78 -3.47
CA PHE A 99 -1.56 14.46 -2.21
C PHE A 99 -0.80 15.78 -2.45
N ASP A 100 -0.90 16.34 -3.65
CA ASP A 100 -0.24 17.59 -4.06
C ASP A 100 1.30 17.55 -3.93
N TRP A 101 1.90 16.36 -4.07
CA TRP A 101 3.35 16.15 -3.94
C TRP A 101 4.07 15.96 -5.30
N ASP A 102 3.35 16.03 -6.40
CA ASP A 102 3.95 15.99 -7.73
C ASP A 102 4.14 17.43 -8.24
N PRO A 103 5.34 17.82 -8.66
CA PRO A 103 5.60 19.20 -9.11
C PRO A 103 4.96 19.53 -10.47
N GLY A 104 4.53 18.51 -11.23
CA GLY A 104 3.99 18.71 -12.58
C GLY A 104 2.47 18.73 -12.62
N PHE A 105 1.82 17.74 -12.06
CA PHE A 105 0.37 17.59 -12.13
C PHE A 105 -0.18 16.82 -10.93
N ASN A 106 -1.26 17.33 -10.32
CA ASN A 106 -1.93 16.69 -9.19
C ASN A 106 -3.42 16.49 -9.47
N TYR A 107 -3.93 15.32 -9.09
CA TYR A 107 -5.35 15.03 -9.15
C TYR A 107 -6.06 15.63 -7.95
N ARG A 108 -7.24 16.21 -8.17
CA ARG A 108 -8.15 16.60 -7.11
C ARG A 108 -9.19 15.53 -6.92
N ASP A 109 -9.22 14.97 -5.73
CA ASP A 109 -10.15 13.92 -5.34
C ASP A 109 -10.73 14.21 -3.95
N ARG A 110 -11.84 13.56 -3.63
CA ARG A 110 -12.50 13.70 -2.33
C ARG A 110 -12.63 12.37 -1.66
N ASP A 111 -12.34 12.35 -0.37
CA ASP A 111 -12.54 11.21 0.50
C ASP A 111 -13.65 11.51 1.50
N ILE A 112 -14.33 10.46 1.95
CA ILE A 112 -15.38 10.51 2.94
C ILE A 112 -14.90 9.77 4.16
N LEU A 113 -14.97 10.41 5.32
CA LEU A 113 -14.79 9.77 6.62
C LEU A 113 -16.15 9.34 7.14
N VAL A 114 -16.26 8.09 7.55
CA VAL A 114 -17.46 7.51 8.12
C VAL A 114 -17.17 6.84 9.45
N ALA A 115 -18.18 6.79 10.33
CA ALA A 115 -18.11 6.11 11.60
C ALA A 115 -19.38 5.31 11.88
N GLY A 116 -19.33 4.38 12.83
CA GLY A 116 -20.46 3.58 13.25
C GLY A 116 -20.82 2.44 12.27
N PRO A 117 -22.11 2.11 12.07
CA PRO A 117 -22.53 0.92 11.31
C PRO A 117 -22.05 0.84 9.87
N VAL A 118 -21.82 2.00 9.24
CA VAL A 118 -21.27 2.06 7.87
C VAL A 118 -19.81 1.59 7.86
N ALA A 119 -19.01 1.96 8.84
CA ALA A 119 -17.63 1.51 8.95
C ALA A 119 -17.56 -0.01 9.17
N GLU A 120 -18.52 -0.59 9.87
CA GLU A 120 -18.64 -2.03 10.05
C GLU A 120 -18.87 -2.76 8.72
N ARG A 121 -19.77 -2.27 7.86
CA ARG A 121 -19.96 -2.84 6.52
C ARG A 121 -18.71 -2.72 5.65
N MET A 122 -17.97 -1.61 5.79
CA MET A 122 -16.68 -1.46 5.12
C MET A 122 -15.66 -2.50 5.61
N ARG A 123 -15.67 -2.82 6.90
CA ARG A 123 -14.87 -3.90 7.48
C ARG A 123 -15.24 -5.25 6.89
N GLU A 124 -16.52 -5.58 6.79
CA GLU A 124 -16.99 -6.82 6.17
C GLU A 124 -16.48 -6.95 4.72
N SER A 125 -16.61 -5.91 3.92
CA SER A 125 -16.07 -5.89 2.56
C SER A 125 -14.55 -6.07 2.52
N PHE A 126 -13.81 -5.46 3.44
CA PHE A 126 -12.36 -5.67 3.56
C PHE A 126 -12.04 -7.13 3.88
N GLU A 127 -12.75 -7.75 4.84
CA GLU A 127 -12.53 -9.14 5.23
C GLU A 127 -12.82 -10.12 4.08
N GLU A 128 -13.84 -9.86 3.25
CA GLU A 128 -14.12 -10.65 2.06
C GLU A 128 -12.93 -10.66 1.10
N PHE A 129 -12.35 -9.48 0.80
CA PHE A 129 -11.16 -9.39 -0.04
C PHE A 129 -9.93 -9.99 0.64
N TRP A 130 -9.76 -9.77 1.94
CA TRP A 130 -8.63 -10.28 2.71
C TRP A 130 -8.60 -11.80 2.76
N GLY A 131 -9.75 -12.43 2.97
CA GLY A 131 -9.94 -13.89 3.00
C GLY A 131 -10.15 -14.53 1.64
N HIS A 132 -10.23 -13.75 0.57
CA HIS A 132 -10.54 -14.26 -0.75
C HIS A 132 -9.45 -15.19 -1.27
N ARG A 133 -9.82 -16.29 -1.96
CA ARG A 133 -8.89 -17.29 -2.52
C ARG A 133 -7.82 -16.74 -3.45
N LYS A 134 -8.03 -15.55 -4.03
CA LYS A 134 -7.07 -14.85 -4.88
C LYS A 134 -6.13 -13.92 -4.11
N THR A 135 -6.34 -13.76 -2.83
CA THR A 135 -5.50 -12.92 -1.97
C THR A 135 -4.36 -13.77 -1.42
N VAL A 136 -3.14 -13.36 -1.72
CA VAL A 136 -1.93 -14.12 -1.40
C VAL A 136 -1.00 -13.26 -0.54
N PRO A 137 -0.46 -13.81 0.57
CA PRO A 137 0.60 -13.13 1.32
C PRO A 137 1.79 -12.82 0.39
N VAL A 138 2.30 -11.59 0.47
CA VAL A 138 3.41 -11.15 -0.39
C VAL A 138 4.64 -12.04 -0.24
N ALA A 139 4.91 -12.52 0.97
CA ALA A 139 6.01 -13.43 1.26
C ALA A 139 5.92 -14.79 0.52
N ALA A 140 4.74 -15.18 0.05
CA ALA A 140 4.54 -16.44 -0.68
C ALA A 140 4.81 -16.31 -2.19
N LEU A 141 4.92 -15.10 -2.73
CA LEU A 141 5.13 -14.86 -4.15
C LEU A 141 6.56 -15.19 -4.58
N ARG A 142 6.71 -15.80 -5.75
CA ARG A 142 7.98 -16.38 -6.22
C ARG A 142 9.11 -15.35 -6.34
N ASP A 143 8.83 -14.22 -6.92
CA ASP A 143 9.77 -13.12 -7.12
C ASP A 143 10.14 -12.43 -5.80
N VAL A 144 9.21 -12.31 -4.87
CA VAL A 144 9.44 -11.73 -3.53
C VAL A 144 10.26 -12.68 -2.65
N ARG A 145 9.94 -13.98 -2.65
CA ARG A 145 10.65 -14.99 -1.85
C ARG A 145 12.15 -15.01 -2.08
N ARG A 146 12.60 -14.68 -3.28
CA ARG A 146 14.06 -14.59 -3.61
C ARG A 146 14.76 -13.49 -2.80
N TRP A 147 14.00 -12.53 -2.29
CA TRP A 147 14.49 -11.38 -1.51
C TRP A 147 14.15 -11.47 -0.02
N ILE A 148 13.61 -12.59 0.44
CA ILE A 148 13.32 -12.86 1.85
C ILE A 148 14.51 -13.61 2.46
N GLY A 149 15.04 -13.10 3.58
CA GLY A 149 16.13 -13.71 4.33
C GLY A 149 17.29 -12.75 4.64
N PRO A 150 18.25 -13.17 5.45
CA PRO A 150 19.35 -12.31 5.96
C PRO A 150 20.19 -11.68 4.84
N LYS A 151 20.48 -12.44 3.78
CA LYS A 151 21.26 -11.96 2.63
C LYS A 151 20.53 -10.90 1.81
N ALA A 152 19.22 -11.01 1.72
CA ALA A 152 18.41 -10.06 0.97
C ALA A 152 18.15 -8.76 1.76
N ALA A 153 18.06 -8.86 3.08
CA ALA A 153 17.89 -7.69 3.95
C ALA A 153 19.13 -6.77 3.94
N ALA A 154 20.33 -7.34 3.74
CA ALA A 154 21.59 -6.59 3.67
C ALA A 154 21.83 -5.90 2.31
N ALA A 155 21.08 -6.24 1.25
CA ALA A 155 21.26 -5.61 -0.05
C ALA A 155 20.86 -4.13 -0.02
N PRO A 156 21.70 -3.19 -0.49
CA PRO A 156 21.34 -1.78 -0.53
C PRO A 156 20.11 -1.55 -1.43
N LEU A 157 19.23 -0.65 -1.01
CA LEU A 157 18.21 -0.09 -1.89
C LEU A 157 18.90 0.85 -2.87
N ASP A 158 18.51 0.82 -4.14
CA ASP A 158 19.09 1.68 -5.16
C ASP A 158 19.02 3.16 -4.71
N ALA A 159 20.16 3.87 -4.76
CA ALA A 159 20.33 5.22 -4.25
C ALA A 159 19.27 6.27 -4.72
N PRO A 160 18.79 6.26 -5.98
CA PRO A 160 17.75 7.20 -6.41
C PRO A 160 16.42 7.07 -5.67
N ARG A 161 16.14 5.88 -5.11
CA ARG A 161 14.90 5.60 -4.36
C ARG A 161 15.03 5.89 -2.87
N LEU A 162 16.25 5.85 -2.32
CA LEU A 162 16.54 6.35 -0.99
C LEU A 162 16.40 7.87 -0.90
N SER A 163 16.82 8.59 -1.94
CA SER A 163 16.62 10.04 -2.02
C SER A 163 15.14 10.43 -2.06
N ARG A 164 14.31 9.63 -2.71
CA ARG A 164 12.85 9.84 -2.76
C ARG A 164 12.18 9.55 -1.41
N ALA A 165 12.60 8.50 -0.72
CA ALA A 165 12.14 8.20 0.64
C ALA A 165 12.59 9.28 1.63
N ALA A 166 13.81 9.80 1.49
CA ALA A 166 14.32 10.92 2.28
C ALA A 166 13.57 12.23 1.96
N GLN A 167 13.23 12.50 0.69
CA GLN A 167 12.40 13.64 0.32
C GLN A 167 11.00 13.55 0.90
N ILE A 168 10.38 12.38 0.88
CA ILE A 168 9.06 12.15 1.50
C ILE A 168 9.13 12.38 3.02
N LEU A 169 10.19 11.89 3.67
CA LEU A 169 10.40 12.11 5.11
C LEU A 169 10.59 13.58 5.43
N GLU A 170 11.34 14.32 4.62
CA GLU A 170 11.55 15.75 4.78
C GLU A 170 10.27 16.56 4.53
N LEU A 171 9.49 16.23 3.50
CA LEU A 171 8.20 16.86 3.22
C LEU A 171 7.18 16.57 4.33
N THR A 172 7.20 15.36 4.90
CA THR A 172 6.33 15.03 6.05
C THR A 172 6.72 15.87 7.27
N ARG A 173 8.02 16.04 7.54
CA ARG A 173 8.52 16.89 8.62
C ARG A 173 8.14 18.36 8.40
N GLN A 174 8.26 18.87 7.19
CA GLN A 174 7.86 20.25 6.85
C GLN A 174 6.35 20.47 7.02
N ALA A 175 5.53 19.47 6.67
CA ALA A 175 4.08 19.52 6.86
C ALA A 175 3.69 19.49 8.35
N GLU A 176 4.39 18.70 9.17
CA GLU A 176 4.22 18.66 10.62
C GLU A 176 4.63 20.00 11.27
N ASP A 177 5.74 20.60 10.81
CA ASP A 177 6.21 21.91 11.26
C ASP A 177 5.22 23.01 10.87
N ALA A 178 4.64 22.97 9.66
CA ALA A 178 3.62 23.93 9.21
C ALA A 178 2.31 23.81 10.02
N ALA A 179 1.84 22.57 10.26
CA ALA A 179 0.66 22.35 11.10
C ALA A 179 0.86 22.81 12.55
N THR A 180 2.09 22.69 13.06
CA THR A 180 2.45 23.19 14.39
C THR A 180 2.50 24.72 14.43
N LEU A 181 2.89 25.36 13.33
CA LEU A 181 2.89 26.82 13.18
C LEU A 181 1.46 27.38 13.14
N ASP A 182 0.57 26.75 12.35
CA ASP A 182 -0.84 27.13 12.25
C ASP A 182 -1.56 26.99 13.61
N ALA A 183 -1.26 25.94 14.38
CA ALA A 183 -1.80 25.78 15.72
C ALA A 183 -1.33 26.84 16.71
N ARG A 184 -0.14 27.45 16.51
CA ARG A 184 0.38 28.56 17.32
C ARG A 184 -0.17 29.92 16.91
N LEU A 185 -0.63 30.08 15.68
CA LEU A 185 -1.23 31.33 15.19
C LEU A 185 -2.71 31.47 15.57
N LEU A 186 -3.32 30.37 16.00
CA LEU A 186 -4.73 30.33 16.44
C LEU A 186 -4.91 30.46 17.99
N GLN A 187 -3.81 30.64 18.73
CA GLN A 187 -3.79 30.97 20.19
C GLN A 187 -3.48 32.45 20.40
#